data_f9b7aca53f8a862f7d289a2f79c85029
#
_entry.id   f9b7aca53f8a862f7d289a2f79c85029
#
_cell.length_a   1.000
_cell.length_b   1.000
_cell.length_c   1.000
_cell.angle_alpha   90.00
_cell.angle_beta   90.00
_cell.angle_gamma   90.00
#
_symmetry.space_group_name_H-M   'P 1'
#
loop_
_entity.id
_entity.type
_entity.pdbx_description
1 polymer ?
#
loop_
_entity_poly.entity_id
_entity_poly.type
_entity_poly.pdbx_seq_one_letter_code
_entity_poly.pdbx_strand_id
1 'polypeptide(L)'
;MDKELIIRSGSSYVDFALLRDGRLIELHKEEDTNGLGVGDIMLAKVRKPIQGLNAAFVNVGHEKDAFLHYHDLGPQLASLLKFLKWVISGKLKDFSLKDFPLEPDIDKNGSVAETLKPNQPILVQIVKEPISTKGPRISSELSIAGRYLVLVPFSDRISISQKIEGKAEKERLRKLLQGIKPKGFGVIVRTVAEGKKVAELDKDLQSLFNRWVLMCRKIQKAVFPSKVMSEVNKTGAILRDMFNDSFTGIHVDNEQLYEQIKKYVQEIA
;
A
#
# COMPACT_ATOMS: atom_id res chain seq x y z
N MET A 1 6.74 14.39 27.50
CA MET A 1 7.81 14.00 26.55
C MET A 1 7.45 14.59 25.22
N ASP A 2 8.16 15.65 24.87
CA ASP A 2 7.84 16.44 23.68
C ASP A 2 8.64 15.89 22.51
N LYS A 3 7.94 15.61 21.41
CA LYS A 3 8.55 15.15 20.16
C LYS A 3 8.45 16.22 19.10
N GLU A 4 9.51 16.42 18.38
CA GLU A 4 9.59 17.32 17.23
C GLU A 4 10.13 16.56 16.02
N LEU A 5 9.58 16.83 14.85
CA LEU A 5 10.08 16.30 13.59
C LEU A 5 10.65 17.46 12.77
N ILE A 6 11.93 17.34 12.42
CA ILE A 6 12.61 18.29 11.53
C ILE A 6 12.75 17.62 10.18
N ILE A 7 12.28 18.28 9.13
CA ILE A 7 12.31 17.81 7.76
C ILE A 7 13.11 18.80 6.93
N ARG A 8 14.19 18.32 6.33
CA ARG A 8 15.07 19.10 5.47
C ARG A 8 15.02 18.55 4.05
N SER A 9 14.68 19.40 3.10
CA SER A 9 14.61 19.09 1.67
C SER A 9 15.92 19.45 0.98
N GLY A 10 16.63 18.47 0.45
CA GLY A 10 17.75 18.68 -0.48
C GLY A 10 17.28 18.60 -1.94
N SER A 11 18.20 18.76 -2.89
CA SER A 11 17.91 18.70 -4.33
C SER A 11 17.49 17.30 -4.81
N SER A 12 17.93 16.25 -4.11
CA SER A 12 17.68 14.84 -4.47
C SER A 12 17.42 13.95 -3.25
N TYR A 13 17.17 14.54 -2.09
CA TYR A 13 16.93 13.79 -0.85
C TYR A 13 16.10 14.61 0.12
N VAL A 14 15.48 13.92 1.07
CA VAL A 14 14.80 14.52 2.23
C VAL A 14 15.36 13.86 3.48
N ASP A 15 15.87 14.67 4.41
CA ASP A 15 16.32 14.20 5.71
C ASP A 15 15.22 14.40 6.76
N PHE A 16 15.04 13.42 7.62
CA PHE A 16 14.10 13.45 8.75
C PHE A 16 14.86 13.26 10.03
N ALA A 17 14.79 14.21 10.93
CA ALA A 17 15.33 14.10 12.28
C ALA A 17 14.18 14.12 13.29
N LEU A 18 14.05 13.04 14.06
CA LEU A 18 13.12 12.95 15.17
C LEU A 18 13.85 13.33 16.45
N LEU A 19 13.35 14.37 17.11
CA LEU A 19 13.84 14.80 18.40
C LEU A 19 12.86 14.39 19.50
N ARG A 20 13.38 14.10 20.67
CA ARG A 20 12.63 13.91 21.93
C ARG A 20 13.28 14.76 23.00
N ASP A 21 12.48 15.67 23.58
CA ASP A 21 12.97 16.61 24.61
C ASP A 21 14.28 17.33 24.17
N GLY A 22 14.32 17.79 22.89
CA GLY A 22 15.45 18.46 22.26
C GLY A 22 16.66 17.58 21.89
N ARG A 23 16.57 16.26 22.08
CA ARG A 23 17.66 15.31 21.74
C ARG A 23 17.29 14.52 20.48
N LEU A 24 18.23 14.42 19.53
CA LEU A 24 18.07 13.56 18.34
C LEU A 24 17.98 12.09 18.77
N ILE A 25 16.88 11.41 18.37
CA ILE A 25 16.67 9.99 18.64
C ILE A 25 16.67 9.14 17.36
N GLU A 26 16.27 9.72 16.23
CA GLU A 26 16.27 9.03 14.94
C GLU A 26 16.65 10.00 13.82
N LEU A 27 17.46 9.53 12.87
CA LEU A 27 17.78 10.25 11.65
C LEU A 27 17.54 9.34 10.45
N HIS A 28 16.70 9.79 9.55
CA HIS A 28 16.40 9.08 8.30
C HIS A 28 16.78 9.98 7.13
N LYS A 29 17.40 9.41 6.13
CA LYS A 29 17.65 10.04 4.85
C LYS A 29 16.86 9.32 3.78
N GLU A 30 16.08 10.07 3.03
CA GLU A 30 15.35 9.60 1.87
C GLU A 30 15.94 10.22 0.62
N GLU A 31 16.47 9.42 -0.27
CA GLU A 31 16.82 9.89 -1.60
C GLU A 31 15.54 10.01 -2.43
N ASP A 32 15.38 11.19 -3.07
CA ASP A 32 14.32 11.39 -4.05
C ASP A 32 14.69 10.57 -5.29
N THR A 33 14.53 9.27 -5.17
CA THR A 33 14.52 8.42 -6.33
C THR A 33 13.22 8.76 -7.05
N ASN A 34 13.25 9.48 -8.16
CA ASN A 34 12.16 9.62 -9.14
C ASN A 34 11.67 8.24 -9.62
N GLY A 35 11.77 7.27 -8.76
CA GLY A 35 11.68 5.86 -8.97
C GLY A 35 10.44 5.23 -8.35
N LEU A 36 10.55 3.95 -8.19
CA LEU A 36 9.54 3.05 -7.63
C LEU A 36 9.77 2.92 -6.13
N GLY A 37 8.88 3.47 -5.34
CA GLY A 37 8.89 3.35 -3.87
C GLY A 37 8.17 2.10 -3.39
N VAL A 38 8.56 1.58 -2.22
CA VAL A 38 7.84 0.50 -1.54
C VAL A 38 6.39 0.92 -1.29
N GLY A 39 5.44 0.05 -1.65
CA GLY A 39 4.00 0.32 -1.53
C GLY A 39 3.37 0.89 -2.81
N ASP A 40 4.15 1.41 -3.76
CA ASP A 40 3.63 1.85 -5.07
C ASP A 40 2.94 0.69 -5.80
N ILE A 41 1.77 0.96 -6.38
CA ILE A 41 1.04 -0.02 -7.19
C ILE A 41 1.20 0.33 -8.67
N MET A 42 1.66 -0.66 -9.43
CA MET A 42 1.96 -0.54 -10.86
C MET A 42 0.96 -1.34 -11.68
N LEU A 43 0.46 -0.73 -12.73
CA LEU A 43 -0.15 -1.43 -13.86
C LEU A 43 0.97 -1.86 -14.80
N ALA A 44 1.17 -3.16 -14.94
CA ALA A 44 2.36 -3.73 -15.57
C ALA A 44 2.00 -4.85 -16.55
N LYS A 45 3.02 -5.34 -17.27
CA LYS A 45 2.91 -6.53 -18.13
C LYS A 45 3.96 -7.56 -17.76
N VAL A 46 3.55 -8.81 -17.68
CA VAL A 46 4.46 -9.95 -17.55
C VAL A 46 5.37 -10.01 -18.79
N ARG A 47 6.68 -9.98 -18.58
CA ARG A 47 7.66 -10.16 -19.66
C ARG A 47 7.84 -11.63 -19.96
N LYS A 48 8.33 -12.37 -18.97
CA LYS A 48 8.71 -13.77 -19.15
C LYS A 48 8.57 -14.55 -17.84
N PRO A 49 7.75 -15.61 -17.80
CA PRO A 49 7.82 -16.61 -16.73
C PRO A 49 9.12 -17.42 -16.84
N ILE A 50 9.75 -17.72 -15.71
CA ILE A 50 10.98 -18.50 -15.60
C ILE A 50 10.71 -19.71 -14.71
N GLN A 51 10.48 -20.87 -15.33
CA GLN A 51 10.10 -22.08 -14.63
C GLN A 51 11.14 -22.52 -13.58
N GLY A 52 12.41 -22.49 -13.92
CA GLY A 52 13.49 -22.91 -13.00
C GLY A 52 13.63 -22.06 -11.73
N LEU A 53 13.09 -20.83 -11.72
CA LEU A 53 13.06 -19.95 -10.55
C LEU A 53 11.68 -19.90 -9.90
N ASN A 54 10.69 -20.55 -10.48
CA ASN A 54 9.27 -20.37 -10.16
C ASN A 54 8.88 -18.90 -9.97
N ALA A 55 9.31 -18.04 -10.89
CA ALA A 55 9.16 -16.60 -10.86
C ALA A 55 8.90 -16.02 -12.24
N ALA A 56 8.45 -14.77 -12.32
CA ALA A 56 8.30 -14.03 -13.55
C ALA A 56 9.09 -12.71 -13.50
N PHE A 57 9.56 -12.26 -14.65
CA PHE A 57 9.99 -10.89 -14.85
C PHE A 57 8.82 -10.05 -15.36
N VAL A 58 8.65 -8.86 -14.79
CA VAL A 58 7.51 -7.98 -15.05
C VAL A 58 8.02 -6.58 -15.38
N ASN A 59 7.54 -6.02 -16.49
CA ASN A 59 7.86 -4.66 -16.89
C ASN A 59 7.01 -3.65 -16.08
N VAL A 60 7.66 -2.97 -15.17
CA VAL A 60 7.07 -1.91 -14.31
C VAL A 60 7.51 -0.50 -14.74
N GLY A 61 8.18 -0.35 -15.90
CA GLY A 61 8.68 0.94 -16.38
C GLY A 61 10.04 1.35 -15.80
N HIS A 62 10.69 0.45 -15.09
CA HIS A 62 12.06 0.65 -14.60
C HIS A 62 13.06 0.09 -15.61
N GLU A 63 14.31 0.56 -15.58
CA GLU A 63 15.39 0.08 -16.44
C GLU A 63 15.59 -1.44 -16.37
N LYS A 64 15.46 -2.01 -15.17
CA LYS A 64 15.47 -3.46 -14.93
C LYS A 64 14.07 -3.96 -14.66
N ASP A 65 13.70 -5.10 -15.26
CA ASP A 65 12.44 -5.76 -15.01
C ASP A 65 12.31 -6.15 -13.52
N ALA A 66 11.10 -6.03 -12.99
CA ALA A 66 10.79 -6.41 -11.62
C ALA A 66 10.68 -7.94 -11.47
N PHE A 67 11.06 -8.43 -10.29
CA PHE A 67 11.03 -9.85 -9.95
C PHE A 67 9.78 -10.19 -9.14
N LEU A 68 8.98 -11.15 -9.66
CA LEU A 68 7.75 -11.66 -9.05
C LEU A 68 7.88 -13.15 -8.81
N HIS A 69 8.12 -13.56 -7.58
CA HIS A 69 8.18 -14.97 -7.22
C HIS A 69 6.76 -15.56 -7.07
N TYR A 70 6.59 -16.88 -7.28
CA TYR A 70 5.29 -17.55 -7.16
C TYR A 70 4.60 -17.29 -5.82
N HIS A 71 5.33 -17.36 -4.71
CA HIS A 71 4.79 -17.08 -3.37
C HIS A 71 4.41 -15.61 -3.13
N ASP A 72 4.81 -14.69 -4.00
CA ASP A 72 4.41 -13.27 -3.96
C ASP A 72 3.17 -12.99 -4.84
N LEU A 73 2.58 -14.04 -5.48
CA LEU A 73 1.37 -13.88 -6.31
C LEU A 73 0.11 -13.66 -5.48
N GLY A 74 0.09 -14.18 -4.26
CA GLY A 74 -1.10 -14.18 -3.43
C GLY A 74 -2.19 -15.16 -3.91
N PRO A 75 -3.00 -15.69 -2.97
CA PRO A 75 -4.01 -16.68 -3.30
C PRO A 75 -5.08 -16.15 -4.26
N GLN A 76 -5.47 -14.88 -4.13
CA GLN A 76 -6.53 -14.25 -4.93
C GLN A 76 -6.09 -13.72 -6.31
N LEU A 77 -4.95 -14.17 -6.84
CA LEU A 77 -4.44 -13.71 -8.13
C LEU A 77 -5.48 -13.84 -9.27
N ALA A 78 -6.18 -14.98 -9.35
CA ALA A 78 -7.18 -15.20 -10.38
C ALA A 78 -8.31 -14.15 -10.33
N SER A 79 -8.80 -13.83 -9.13
CA SER A 79 -9.77 -12.76 -8.89
C SER A 79 -9.22 -11.38 -9.28
N LEU A 80 -7.98 -11.09 -8.94
CA LEU A 80 -7.31 -9.83 -9.30
C LEU A 80 -7.19 -9.67 -10.82
N LEU A 81 -6.77 -10.71 -11.53
CA LEU A 81 -6.65 -10.69 -13.00
C LEU A 81 -8.00 -10.51 -13.69
N LYS A 82 -9.04 -11.18 -13.21
CA LYS A 82 -10.42 -11.00 -13.70
C LYS A 82 -10.92 -9.58 -13.46
N PHE A 83 -10.71 -9.05 -12.26
CA PHE A 83 -11.08 -7.69 -11.90
C PHE A 83 -10.37 -6.68 -12.79
N LEU A 84 -9.04 -6.81 -12.95
CA LEU A 84 -8.25 -5.94 -13.80
C LEU A 84 -8.77 -5.92 -15.24
N LYS A 85 -9.09 -7.10 -15.81
CA LYS A 85 -9.70 -7.20 -17.15
C LYS A 85 -11.02 -6.43 -17.24
N TRP A 86 -11.87 -6.49 -16.20
CA TRP A 86 -13.15 -5.79 -16.17
C TRP A 86 -12.98 -4.28 -16.00
N VAL A 87 -11.99 -3.83 -15.21
CA VAL A 87 -11.65 -2.41 -15.06
C VAL A 87 -11.18 -1.84 -16.41
N ILE A 88 -10.21 -2.49 -17.07
CA ILE A 88 -9.63 -2.04 -18.34
C ILE A 88 -10.70 -2.00 -19.44
N SER A 89 -11.61 -2.97 -19.49
CA SER A 89 -12.70 -3.03 -20.49
C SER A 89 -13.86 -2.07 -20.19
N GLY A 90 -13.85 -1.34 -19.07
CA GLY A 90 -14.95 -0.46 -18.66
C GLY A 90 -16.22 -1.19 -18.22
N LYS A 91 -16.16 -2.51 -18.01
CA LYS A 91 -17.32 -3.33 -17.59
C LYS A 91 -17.80 -2.97 -16.18
N LEU A 92 -16.90 -2.51 -15.30
CA LEU A 92 -17.23 -2.07 -13.94
C LEU A 92 -17.57 -0.59 -13.94
N LYS A 93 -18.78 -0.23 -13.48
CA LYS A 93 -19.23 1.16 -13.30
C LYS A 93 -18.86 1.70 -11.92
N ASP A 94 -19.03 0.89 -10.90
CA ASP A 94 -18.45 1.10 -9.59
C ASP A 94 -17.32 0.08 -9.36
N PHE A 95 -16.40 0.38 -8.46
CA PHE A 95 -15.27 -0.48 -8.16
C PHE A 95 -15.44 -1.20 -6.82
N SER A 96 -16.69 -1.34 -6.38
CA SER A 96 -17.07 -2.19 -5.27
C SER A 96 -16.81 -3.65 -5.59
N LEU A 97 -16.37 -4.39 -4.59
CA LEU A 97 -16.20 -5.84 -4.68
C LEU A 97 -17.40 -6.61 -4.09
N LYS A 98 -18.47 -5.90 -3.68
CA LYS A 98 -19.63 -6.48 -2.98
C LYS A 98 -20.25 -7.66 -3.72
N ASP A 99 -20.44 -7.50 -5.02
CA ASP A 99 -21.08 -8.50 -5.88
C ASP A 99 -20.12 -9.04 -6.96
N PHE A 100 -18.80 -8.81 -6.75
CA PHE A 100 -17.78 -9.31 -7.67
C PHE A 100 -17.60 -10.82 -7.48
N PRO A 101 -17.79 -11.63 -8.55
CA PRO A 101 -17.64 -13.08 -8.46
C PRO A 101 -16.17 -13.45 -8.37
N LEU A 102 -15.74 -13.85 -7.16
CA LEU A 102 -14.39 -14.31 -6.90
C LEU A 102 -14.09 -15.59 -7.68
N GLU A 103 -12.84 -15.71 -8.12
CA GLU A 103 -12.27 -16.96 -8.64
C GLU A 103 -11.67 -17.79 -7.51
N PRO A 104 -11.52 -19.11 -7.71
CA PRO A 104 -10.79 -19.96 -6.76
C PRO A 104 -9.37 -19.46 -6.51
N ASP A 105 -8.90 -19.65 -5.29
CA ASP A 105 -7.52 -19.37 -4.92
C ASP A 105 -6.56 -20.22 -5.76
N ILE A 106 -5.39 -19.65 -6.11
CA ILE A 106 -4.32 -20.41 -6.76
C ILE A 106 -3.70 -21.43 -5.79
N ASP A 107 -3.23 -22.56 -6.32
CA ASP A 107 -2.55 -23.56 -5.51
C ASP A 107 -1.25 -22.98 -4.91
N LYS A 108 -1.03 -23.23 -3.63
CA LYS A 108 0.20 -22.77 -2.93
C LYS A 108 1.48 -23.40 -3.50
N ASN A 109 1.39 -24.60 -4.04
CA ASN A 109 2.49 -25.36 -4.61
C ASN A 109 2.51 -25.36 -6.15
N GLY A 110 1.79 -24.41 -6.76
CA GLY A 110 1.70 -24.28 -8.21
C GLY A 110 2.95 -23.70 -8.88
N SER A 111 2.83 -23.45 -10.16
CA SER A 111 3.90 -22.93 -11.01
C SER A 111 3.53 -21.59 -11.63
N VAL A 112 4.49 -20.68 -11.63
CA VAL A 112 4.36 -19.37 -12.33
C VAL A 112 4.08 -19.58 -13.83
N ALA A 113 4.69 -20.58 -14.47
CA ALA A 113 4.52 -20.83 -15.90
C ALA A 113 3.08 -21.29 -16.27
N GLU A 114 2.37 -21.92 -15.34
CA GLU A 114 0.96 -22.32 -15.51
C GLU A 114 0.01 -21.18 -15.18
N THR A 115 0.44 -20.25 -14.33
CA THR A 115 -0.40 -19.19 -13.77
C THR A 115 -0.34 -17.89 -14.57
N LEU A 116 0.84 -17.51 -15.07
CA LEU A 116 1.08 -16.25 -15.78
C LEU A 116 1.53 -16.50 -17.22
N LYS A 117 1.04 -15.64 -18.12
CA LYS A 117 1.39 -15.69 -19.56
C LYS A 117 2.23 -14.47 -19.95
N PRO A 118 3.15 -14.58 -20.93
CA PRO A 118 3.83 -13.44 -21.51
C PRO A 118 2.84 -12.37 -22.01
N ASN A 119 3.19 -11.10 -21.85
CA ASN A 119 2.39 -9.92 -22.20
C ASN A 119 1.06 -9.77 -21.44
N GLN A 120 0.80 -10.61 -20.45
CA GLN A 120 -0.41 -10.53 -19.63
C GLN A 120 -0.37 -9.26 -18.76
N PRO A 121 -1.45 -8.44 -18.76
CA PRO A 121 -1.63 -7.35 -17.81
C PRO A 121 -1.70 -7.87 -16.38
N ILE A 122 -1.05 -7.18 -15.46
CA ILE A 122 -1.07 -7.49 -14.03
C ILE A 122 -0.96 -6.21 -13.20
N LEU A 123 -1.62 -6.19 -12.04
CA LEU A 123 -1.37 -5.21 -10.99
C LEU A 123 -0.38 -5.79 -9.99
N VAL A 124 0.64 -5.01 -9.69
CA VAL A 124 1.69 -5.42 -8.74
C VAL A 124 2.04 -4.27 -7.82
N GLN A 125 2.41 -4.59 -6.60
CA GLN A 125 2.89 -3.66 -5.59
C GLN A 125 4.38 -3.84 -5.37
N ILE A 126 5.12 -2.73 -5.26
CA ILE A 126 6.56 -2.75 -4.97
C ILE A 126 6.74 -3.16 -3.51
N VAL A 127 7.49 -4.23 -3.27
CA VAL A 127 7.80 -4.76 -1.92
C VAL A 127 9.22 -4.39 -1.49
N LYS A 128 10.15 -4.32 -2.48
CA LYS A 128 11.51 -3.83 -2.27
C LYS A 128 11.92 -2.98 -3.45
N GLU A 129 12.54 -1.86 -3.17
CA GLU A 129 13.11 -0.96 -4.18
C GLU A 129 14.22 -1.66 -4.97
N PRO A 130 14.51 -1.20 -6.21
CA PRO A 130 15.63 -1.70 -6.97
C PRO A 130 16.94 -1.42 -6.21
N ILE A 131 17.86 -2.37 -6.23
CA ILE A 131 19.17 -2.24 -5.56
C ILE A 131 20.27 -2.59 -6.55
N SER A 132 21.17 -1.65 -6.79
CA SER A 132 22.31 -1.82 -7.69
C SER A 132 21.89 -2.34 -9.09
N THR A 133 22.30 -3.54 -9.46
CA THR A 133 22.01 -4.17 -10.76
C THR A 133 20.69 -4.95 -10.80
N LYS A 134 19.96 -5.03 -9.67
CA LYS A 134 18.72 -5.83 -9.57
C LYS A 134 17.49 -4.94 -9.66
N GLY A 135 16.50 -5.37 -10.44
CA GLY A 135 15.18 -4.74 -10.47
C GLY A 135 14.42 -4.88 -9.14
N PRO A 136 13.31 -4.15 -8.98
CA PRO A 136 12.52 -4.19 -7.76
C PRO A 136 11.89 -5.57 -7.54
N ARG A 137 11.67 -5.95 -6.27
CA ARG A 137 10.82 -7.08 -5.93
C ARG A 137 9.38 -6.60 -5.80
N ILE A 138 8.47 -7.38 -6.35
CA ILE A 138 7.05 -7.05 -6.39
C ILE A 138 6.18 -8.19 -5.89
N SER A 139 4.94 -7.86 -5.51
CA SER A 139 3.90 -8.83 -5.14
C SER A 139 2.59 -8.47 -5.85
N SER A 140 1.74 -9.44 -6.14
CA SER A 140 0.36 -9.20 -6.55
C SER A 140 -0.65 -9.27 -5.39
N GLU A 141 -0.19 -9.50 -4.16
CA GLU A 141 -0.97 -9.24 -2.95
C GLU A 141 -1.03 -7.73 -2.68
N LEU A 142 -2.10 -7.10 -3.15
CA LEU A 142 -2.27 -5.66 -2.98
C LEU A 142 -2.74 -5.32 -1.57
N SER A 143 -2.19 -4.25 -1.02
CA SER A 143 -2.63 -3.69 0.25
C SER A 143 -2.54 -2.16 0.23
N ILE A 144 -3.50 -1.48 0.81
CA ILE A 144 -3.54 -0.02 0.89
C ILE A 144 -3.47 0.37 2.35
N ALA A 145 -2.33 0.92 2.76
CA ALA A 145 -2.08 1.26 4.15
C ALA A 145 -2.67 2.63 4.53
N GLY A 146 -3.45 2.64 5.62
CA GLY A 146 -3.94 3.82 6.32
C GLY A 146 -3.22 4.03 7.64
N ARG A 147 -3.76 4.94 8.44
CA ARG A 147 -3.22 5.21 9.78
C ARG A 147 -3.53 4.07 10.75
N TYR A 148 -4.77 3.67 10.82
CA TYR A 148 -5.27 2.65 11.75
C TYR A 148 -5.46 1.29 11.11
N LEU A 149 -5.75 1.27 9.82
CA LEU A 149 -6.17 0.11 9.07
C LEU A 149 -5.31 -0.10 7.82
N VAL A 150 -5.26 -1.35 7.34
CA VAL A 150 -4.78 -1.67 6.00
C VAL A 150 -5.92 -2.37 5.27
N LEU A 151 -6.30 -1.85 4.10
CA LEU A 151 -7.34 -2.41 3.25
C LEU A 151 -6.74 -3.45 2.31
N VAL A 152 -7.33 -4.65 2.26
CA VAL A 152 -6.86 -5.77 1.43
C VAL A 152 -8.00 -6.19 0.50
N PRO A 153 -7.90 -5.96 -0.81
CA PRO A 153 -8.96 -6.35 -1.76
C PRO A 153 -9.06 -7.89 -1.90
N PHE A 154 -10.22 -8.36 -2.33
CA PHE A 154 -10.55 -9.77 -2.58
C PHE A 154 -10.45 -10.66 -1.33
N SER A 155 -10.66 -10.11 -0.15
CA SER A 155 -10.61 -10.80 1.13
C SER A 155 -11.80 -10.36 1.99
N ASP A 156 -12.24 -11.23 2.91
CA ASP A 156 -13.24 -10.84 3.93
C ASP A 156 -12.69 -10.90 5.35
N ARG A 157 -11.40 -11.19 5.49
CA ARG A 157 -10.75 -11.40 6.79
C ARG A 157 -10.56 -10.09 7.53
N ILE A 158 -10.76 -10.11 8.84
CA ILE A 158 -10.35 -9.06 9.77
C ILE A 158 -9.21 -9.61 10.61
N SER A 159 -8.00 -9.13 10.35
CA SER A 159 -6.79 -9.46 11.10
C SER A 159 -6.44 -8.33 12.05
N ILE A 160 -6.03 -8.64 13.28
CA ILE A 160 -5.69 -7.64 14.29
C ILE A 160 -4.23 -7.83 14.68
N SER A 161 -3.49 -6.72 14.77
CA SER A 161 -2.08 -6.72 15.18
C SER A 161 -1.91 -7.53 16.48
N GLN A 162 -0.93 -8.41 16.48
CA GLN A 162 -0.60 -9.21 17.66
C GLN A 162 -0.12 -8.35 18.84
N LYS A 163 0.44 -7.16 18.54
CA LYS A 163 0.93 -6.19 19.53
C LYS A 163 -0.18 -5.48 20.32
N ILE A 164 -1.43 -5.52 19.85
CA ILE A 164 -2.57 -5.06 20.65
C ILE A 164 -2.76 -6.08 21.75
N GLU A 165 -2.71 -5.63 22.98
CA GLU A 165 -2.89 -6.48 24.15
C GLU A 165 -4.39 -6.55 24.55
N GLY A 166 -4.78 -7.62 25.23
CA GLY A 166 -6.13 -7.80 25.71
C GLY A 166 -7.14 -8.39 24.71
N LYS A 167 -7.75 -9.52 25.10
CA LYS A 167 -8.78 -10.20 24.28
C LYS A 167 -10.02 -9.32 24.08
N ALA A 168 -10.41 -8.55 25.11
CA ALA A 168 -11.57 -7.69 25.06
C ALA A 168 -11.43 -6.59 23.98
N GLU A 169 -10.26 -5.95 23.88
CA GLU A 169 -9.99 -4.91 22.89
C GLU A 169 -9.95 -5.50 21.46
N LYS A 170 -9.32 -6.65 21.28
CA LYS A 170 -9.33 -7.34 19.96
C LYS A 170 -10.76 -7.68 19.53
N GLU A 171 -11.59 -8.15 20.45
CA GLU A 171 -12.98 -8.47 20.13
C GLU A 171 -13.81 -7.22 19.86
N ARG A 172 -13.59 -6.13 20.61
CA ARG A 172 -14.24 -4.83 20.38
C ARG A 172 -13.91 -4.32 18.97
N LEU A 173 -12.64 -4.26 18.60
CA LEU A 173 -12.20 -3.80 17.29
C LEU A 173 -12.76 -4.68 16.16
N ARG A 174 -12.79 -6.01 16.36
CA ARG A 174 -13.38 -6.93 15.39
C ARG A 174 -14.86 -6.65 15.15
N LYS A 175 -15.65 -6.50 16.23
CA LYS A 175 -17.09 -6.19 16.14
C LYS A 175 -17.36 -4.85 15.46
N LEU A 176 -16.59 -3.80 15.78
CA LEU A 176 -16.71 -2.50 15.12
C LEU A 176 -16.47 -2.61 13.60
N LEU A 177 -15.39 -3.28 13.21
CA LEU A 177 -15.04 -3.41 11.80
C LEU A 177 -15.97 -4.33 11.02
N GLN A 178 -16.57 -5.34 11.64
CA GLN A 178 -17.62 -6.15 11.02
C GLN A 178 -18.81 -5.32 10.57
N GLY A 179 -19.13 -4.24 11.29
CA GLY A 179 -20.24 -3.35 10.98
C GLY A 179 -19.97 -2.33 9.88
N ILE A 180 -18.70 -1.92 9.69
CA ILE A 180 -18.34 -0.83 8.77
C ILE A 180 -17.52 -1.28 7.56
N LYS A 181 -16.91 -2.47 7.60
CA LYS A 181 -16.03 -2.98 6.54
C LYS A 181 -16.80 -3.19 5.23
N PRO A 182 -16.32 -2.65 4.09
CA PRO A 182 -16.94 -2.93 2.80
C PRO A 182 -16.81 -4.41 2.43
N LYS A 183 -17.84 -4.97 1.82
CA LYS A 183 -17.84 -6.36 1.36
C LYS A 183 -16.79 -6.59 0.27
N GLY A 184 -16.13 -7.73 0.31
CA GLY A 184 -15.06 -8.12 -0.62
C GLY A 184 -13.70 -7.51 -0.28
N PHE A 185 -13.61 -6.75 0.83
CA PHE A 185 -12.33 -6.25 1.35
C PHE A 185 -12.05 -6.84 2.72
N GLY A 186 -10.82 -7.30 2.91
CA GLY A 186 -10.26 -7.59 4.22
C GLY A 186 -9.66 -6.35 4.85
N VAL A 187 -9.48 -6.40 6.17
CA VAL A 187 -8.89 -5.31 6.95
C VAL A 187 -7.86 -5.86 7.92
N ILE A 188 -6.68 -5.24 7.94
CA ILE A 188 -5.67 -5.49 8.97
C ILE A 188 -5.67 -4.29 9.92
N VAL A 189 -5.89 -4.54 11.19
CA VAL A 189 -5.92 -3.52 12.26
C VAL A 189 -4.49 -3.32 12.75
N ARG A 190 -4.01 -2.09 12.67
CA ARG A 190 -2.67 -1.69 13.14
C ARG A 190 -2.68 -1.44 14.65
N THR A 191 -1.53 -1.49 15.29
CA THR A 191 -1.40 -1.30 16.74
C THR A 191 -1.94 0.07 17.20
N VAL A 192 -1.73 1.11 16.42
CA VAL A 192 -2.21 2.49 16.69
C VAL A 192 -3.74 2.64 16.68
N ALA A 193 -4.47 1.61 16.28
CA ALA A 193 -5.94 1.58 16.34
C ALA A 193 -6.48 1.21 17.74
N GLU A 194 -5.61 0.81 18.67
CA GLU A 194 -6.00 0.49 20.04
C GLU A 194 -6.69 1.68 20.71
N GLY A 195 -7.82 1.44 21.36
CA GLY A 195 -8.63 2.46 22.03
C GLY A 195 -9.41 3.41 21.10
N LYS A 196 -9.22 3.35 19.78
CA LYS A 196 -9.86 4.25 18.81
C LYS A 196 -11.37 4.02 18.72
N LYS A 197 -12.11 5.11 18.47
CA LYS A 197 -13.57 5.09 18.30
C LYS A 197 -13.93 4.64 16.89
N VAL A 198 -15.16 4.17 16.72
CA VAL A 198 -15.65 3.73 15.39
C VAL A 198 -15.57 4.83 14.34
N ALA A 199 -15.83 6.09 14.71
CA ALA A 199 -15.78 7.21 13.76
C ALA A 199 -14.36 7.44 13.17
N GLU A 200 -13.30 7.25 13.97
CA GLU A 200 -11.91 7.35 13.50
C GLU A 200 -11.55 6.21 12.56
N LEU A 201 -11.98 4.99 12.89
CA LEU A 201 -11.75 3.81 12.06
C LEU A 201 -12.54 3.89 10.74
N ASP A 202 -13.77 4.40 10.78
CA ASP A 202 -14.59 4.58 9.59
C ASP A 202 -14.02 5.66 8.67
N LYS A 203 -13.58 6.80 9.21
CA LYS A 203 -12.90 7.86 8.44
C LYS A 203 -11.67 7.31 7.71
N ASP A 204 -10.82 6.54 8.39
CA ASP A 204 -9.63 5.91 7.78
C ASP A 204 -10.04 4.92 6.67
N LEU A 205 -11.04 4.08 6.93
CA LEU A 205 -11.55 3.09 5.99
C LEU A 205 -12.15 3.75 4.73
N GLN A 206 -12.91 4.82 4.87
CA GLN A 206 -13.47 5.59 3.76
C GLN A 206 -12.34 6.21 2.90
N SER A 207 -11.30 6.76 3.53
CA SER A 207 -10.12 7.27 2.83
C SER A 207 -9.42 6.18 2.01
N LEU A 208 -9.23 4.99 2.60
CA LEU A 208 -8.62 3.84 1.91
C LEU A 208 -9.48 3.36 0.72
N PHE A 209 -10.79 3.29 0.89
CA PHE A 209 -11.70 2.91 -0.18
C PHE A 209 -11.71 3.95 -1.31
N ASN A 210 -11.65 5.24 -0.99
CA ASN A 210 -11.53 6.29 -2.00
C ASN A 210 -10.23 6.19 -2.79
N ARG A 211 -9.10 5.87 -2.15
CA ARG A 211 -7.82 5.61 -2.83
C ARG A 211 -7.94 4.42 -3.80
N TRP A 212 -8.61 3.34 -3.40
CA TRP A 212 -8.91 2.21 -4.27
C TRP A 212 -9.71 2.64 -5.52
N VAL A 213 -10.80 3.39 -5.33
CA VAL A 213 -11.64 3.90 -6.43
C VAL A 213 -10.84 4.79 -7.39
N LEU A 214 -10.02 5.70 -6.86
CA LEU A 214 -9.16 6.57 -7.66
C LEU A 214 -8.13 5.78 -8.47
N MET A 215 -7.53 4.76 -7.87
CA MET A 215 -6.63 3.83 -8.56
C MET A 215 -7.33 3.14 -9.74
N CYS A 216 -8.52 2.61 -9.52
CA CYS A 216 -9.30 1.92 -10.56
C CYS A 216 -9.66 2.86 -11.72
N ARG A 217 -10.06 4.11 -11.42
CA ARG A 217 -10.29 5.14 -12.45
C ARG A 217 -9.02 5.48 -13.25
N LYS A 218 -7.87 5.49 -12.58
CA LYS A 218 -6.60 5.71 -13.25
C LYS A 218 -6.23 4.54 -14.17
N ILE A 219 -6.47 3.30 -13.74
CA ILE A 219 -6.25 2.09 -14.55
C ILE A 219 -7.02 2.14 -15.87
N GLN A 220 -8.27 2.62 -15.86
CA GLN A 220 -9.10 2.70 -17.08
C GLN A 220 -8.49 3.58 -18.18
N LYS A 221 -7.67 4.56 -17.81
CA LYS A 221 -7.04 5.54 -18.73
C LYS A 221 -5.54 5.31 -18.91
N ALA A 222 -4.97 4.35 -18.16
CA ALA A 222 -3.54 4.18 -18.09
C ALA A 222 -2.98 3.41 -19.30
N VAL A 223 -1.77 3.78 -19.71
CA VAL A 223 -0.94 3.00 -20.63
C VAL A 223 0.02 2.11 -19.84
N PHE A 224 0.49 1.02 -20.47
CA PHE A 224 1.42 0.09 -19.85
C PHE A 224 2.88 0.47 -20.17
N PRO A 225 3.80 0.45 -19.21
CA PRO A 225 3.57 0.36 -17.77
C PRO A 225 3.21 1.72 -17.17
N SER A 226 2.50 1.77 -16.02
CA SER A 226 2.26 3.02 -15.31
C SER A 226 2.05 2.83 -13.81
N LYS A 227 2.47 3.81 -13.03
CA LYS A 227 2.17 3.91 -11.60
C LYS A 227 0.72 4.37 -11.43
N VAL A 228 -0.14 3.49 -10.91
CA VAL A 228 -1.58 3.75 -10.75
C VAL A 228 -1.94 4.21 -9.34
N MET A 229 -1.11 3.87 -8.35
CA MET A 229 -1.19 4.40 -6.99
C MET A 229 0.21 4.61 -6.45
N SER A 230 0.47 5.74 -5.85
CA SER A 230 1.65 5.93 -5.01
C SER A 230 1.29 5.61 -3.57
N GLU A 231 2.15 4.88 -2.89
CA GLU A 231 2.13 4.98 -1.43
C GLU A 231 2.41 6.43 -1.06
N VAL A 232 1.87 6.89 0.05
CA VAL A 232 2.26 8.20 0.58
C VAL A 232 3.79 8.21 0.60
N ASN A 233 4.43 9.28 0.09
CA ASN A 233 5.89 9.40 0.12
C ASN A 233 6.41 9.01 1.52
N LYS A 234 7.66 8.59 1.65
CA LYS A 234 8.21 8.13 2.94
C LYS A 234 7.95 9.14 4.06
N THR A 235 7.97 10.44 3.74
CA THR A 235 7.53 11.53 4.64
C THR A 235 6.15 11.27 5.23
N GLY A 236 5.18 11.03 4.38
CA GLY A 236 3.81 10.73 4.80
C GLY A 236 3.70 9.38 5.51
N ALA A 237 4.49 8.38 5.12
CA ALA A 237 4.56 7.11 5.81
C ALA A 237 5.14 7.26 7.23
N ILE A 238 6.22 8.03 7.39
CA ILE A 238 6.81 8.36 8.68
C ILE A 238 5.80 9.11 9.55
N LEU A 239 5.16 10.15 9.01
CA LEU A 239 4.12 10.88 9.72
C LEU A 239 2.95 9.99 10.12
N ARG A 240 2.43 9.18 9.20
CA ARG A 240 1.35 8.23 9.46
C ARG A 240 1.68 7.27 10.59
N ASP A 241 2.92 6.78 10.64
CA ASP A 241 3.33 5.72 11.54
C ASP A 241 3.84 6.25 12.90
N MET A 242 4.38 7.47 12.94
CA MET A 242 5.00 8.06 14.12
C MET A 242 4.17 9.17 14.76
N PHE A 243 3.36 9.91 13.98
CA PHE A 243 2.63 11.07 14.48
C PHE A 243 1.55 10.66 15.50
N ASN A 244 1.61 11.28 16.69
CA ASN A 244 0.65 11.08 17.78
C ASN A 244 0.61 12.35 18.66
N ASP A 245 -0.22 12.35 19.68
CA ASP A 245 -0.44 13.50 20.57
C ASP A 245 0.80 13.96 21.36
N SER A 246 1.93 13.24 21.28
CA SER A 246 3.20 13.65 21.89
C SER A 246 4.05 14.57 20.98
N PHE A 247 3.60 14.84 19.74
CA PHE A 247 4.29 15.77 18.86
C PHE A 247 3.89 17.21 19.15
N THR A 248 4.88 18.05 19.42
CA THR A 248 4.70 19.49 19.69
C THR A 248 4.99 20.34 18.46
N GLY A 249 5.73 19.81 17.48
CA GLY A 249 6.06 20.55 16.27
C GLY A 249 6.55 19.69 15.11
N ILE A 250 6.30 20.19 13.89
CA ILE A 250 6.90 19.69 12.65
C ILE A 250 7.51 20.89 11.94
N HIS A 251 8.82 20.87 11.75
CA HIS A 251 9.58 21.94 11.12
C HIS A 251 10.01 21.50 9.72
N VAL A 252 9.74 22.33 8.72
CA VAL A 252 10.01 22.01 7.31
C VAL A 252 10.69 23.21 6.66
N ASP A 253 11.77 23.00 5.95
CA ASP A 253 12.55 24.05 5.28
C ASP A 253 12.10 24.40 3.87
N ASN A 254 11.16 23.65 3.30
CA ASN A 254 10.67 23.82 1.93
C ASN A 254 9.16 24.10 1.92
N GLU A 255 8.75 25.20 1.28
CA GLU A 255 7.35 25.66 1.26
C GLU A 255 6.39 24.64 0.60
N GLN A 256 6.78 24.04 -0.53
CA GLN A 256 5.94 23.06 -1.22
C GLN A 256 5.74 21.80 -0.37
N LEU A 257 6.82 21.32 0.26
CA LEU A 257 6.77 20.18 1.15
C LEU A 257 5.98 20.51 2.43
N TYR A 258 6.10 21.73 2.95
CA TYR A 258 5.31 22.22 4.09
C TYR A 258 3.81 22.15 3.79
N GLU A 259 3.34 22.67 2.65
CA GLU A 259 1.91 22.64 2.29
C GLU A 259 1.40 21.18 2.11
N GLN A 260 2.21 20.30 1.55
CA GLN A 260 1.87 18.87 1.43
C GLN A 260 1.72 18.21 2.81
N ILE A 261 2.68 18.45 3.71
CA ILE A 261 2.68 17.89 5.06
C ILE A 261 1.52 18.46 5.87
N LYS A 262 1.29 19.78 5.81
CA LYS A 262 0.18 20.45 6.48
C LYS A 262 -1.18 19.85 6.09
N LYS A 263 -1.41 19.70 4.79
CA LYS A 263 -2.61 19.05 4.27
C LYS A 263 -2.74 17.61 4.80
N TYR A 264 -1.66 16.85 4.74
CA TYR A 264 -1.66 15.46 5.22
C TYR A 264 -1.92 15.36 6.72
N VAL A 265 -1.28 16.22 7.54
CA VAL A 265 -1.52 16.27 8.99
C VAL A 265 -2.97 16.63 9.30
N GLN A 266 -3.58 17.57 8.57
CA GLN A 266 -5.00 17.92 8.72
C GLN A 266 -5.94 16.75 8.35
N GLU A 267 -5.53 15.87 7.44
CA GLU A 267 -6.31 14.67 7.09
C GLU A 267 -6.24 13.58 8.17
N ILE A 268 -5.12 13.49 8.90
CA ILE A 268 -4.86 12.44 9.89
C ILE A 268 -5.04 12.89 11.36
N ALA A 269 -5.05 14.18 11.64
CA ALA A 269 -5.37 14.75 12.97
C ALA A 269 -6.90 14.89 13.10
#